data_b6986dd05cb5d6f92fad3d03b2ab9f9c
#
_entry.id   b6986dd05cb5d6f92fad3d03b2ab9f9c
#
_cell.length_a   1.000
_cell.length_b   1.000
_cell.length_c   1.000
_cell.angle_alpha   90.00
_cell.angle_beta   90.00
_cell.angle_gamma   90.00
#
_symmetry.space_group_name_H-M   'P 1'
#
loop_
_entity.id
_entity.type
_entity.pdbx_description
1 polymer ?
#
loop_
_entity_poly.entity_id
_entity_poly.type
_entity_poly.pdbx_seq_one_letter_code
_entity_poly.pdbx_strand_id
1 'polypeptide(L)'
;MPADADRTLPFVEEGASTTRCRIVQTAERSFREIGYQKTTVADIAKTLKMSPANVYRFFDSKKAINEAVVGGLTREIEALISEIAQAPGLSAAERLSQIITALHRDCLERCRAFPRMHEMIEAAMRESWEVCRTHVERIRAVIARVVAEGVRAGEFTVPDPELAAACVHAAIVRYCHPVLVSQAPEAPVPPIEAMIAFLLGGLRPSG
;
A
#
# COMPACT_ATOMS: atom_id res chain seq x y z
N MET A 1 -25.96 48.13 18.62
CA MET A 1 -24.97 47.96 17.58
C MET A 1 -23.81 47.11 18.16
N PRO A 2 -23.66 45.85 17.86
CA PRO A 2 -22.39 45.15 18.03
C PRO A 2 -21.79 44.88 16.68
N ALA A 3 -20.44 44.92 16.66
CA ALA A 3 -19.56 44.81 15.55
C ALA A 3 -19.58 43.45 14.85
N ASP A 4 -19.48 43.52 13.55
CA ASP A 4 -19.21 42.44 12.61
C ASP A 4 -17.88 41.76 12.93
N ALA A 5 -17.93 40.50 13.27
CA ALA A 5 -16.78 39.62 13.34
C ALA A 5 -16.54 39.08 11.96
N ASP A 6 -15.59 39.62 11.24
CA ASP A 6 -15.00 39.12 10.00
C ASP A 6 -14.51 37.69 10.20
N ARG A 7 -15.29 36.76 9.70
CA ARG A 7 -14.99 35.33 9.65
C ARG A 7 -14.26 35.03 8.34
N THR A 8 -13.01 35.38 8.29
CA THR A 8 -12.10 34.91 7.23
C THR A 8 -11.95 33.40 7.34
N LEU A 9 -12.65 32.66 6.52
CA LEU A 9 -12.63 31.23 6.38
C LEU A 9 -11.55 30.75 5.36
N PRO A 10 -11.18 29.48 5.35
CA PRO A 10 -9.85 28.94 5.11
C PRO A 10 -9.57 28.67 3.62
N PHE A 11 -9.38 29.69 2.83
CA PHE A 11 -8.99 29.56 1.41
C PHE A 11 -7.55 29.06 1.22
N VAL A 12 -6.75 29.05 2.29
CA VAL A 12 -5.32 28.68 2.26
C VAL A 12 -5.12 27.15 2.30
N GLU A 13 -6.02 26.40 2.93
CA GLU A 13 -5.87 24.95 3.09
C GLU A 13 -6.22 24.16 1.82
N GLU A 14 -7.21 24.57 1.07
CA GLU A 14 -7.65 23.86 -0.16
C GLU A 14 -6.63 24.00 -1.29
N GLY A 15 -6.07 25.18 -1.48
CA GLY A 15 -5.00 25.43 -2.45
C GLY A 15 -3.69 24.75 -2.10
N ALA A 16 -3.33 24.68 -0.81
CA ALA A 16 -2.15 23.97 -0.32
C ALA A 16 -2.29 22.46 -0.47
N SER A 17 -3.48 21.91 -0.17
CA SER A 17 -3.82 20.51 -0.41
C SER A 17 -3.71 20.15 -1.89
N THR A 18 -4.26 20.95 -2.79
CA THR A 18 -4.17 20.77 -4.24
C THR A 18 -2.74 20.82 -4.75
N THR A 19 -1.93 21.79 -4.29
CA THR A 19 -0.51 21.89 -4.69
C THR A 19 0.31 20.72 -4.19
N ARG A 20 0.08 20.29 -2.94
CA ARG A 20 0.74 19.12 -2.37
C ARG A 20 0.42 17.85 -3.18
N CYS A 21 -0.85 17.64 -3.57
CA CYS A 21 -1.25 16.54 -4.44
C CYS A 21 -0.58 16.61 -5.81
N ARG A 22 -0.49 17.79 -6.44
CA ARG A 22 0.18 17.96 -7.72
C ARG A 22 1.67 17.64 -7.66
N ILE A 23 2.35 17.99 -6.56
CA ILE A 23 3.77 17.63 -6.34
C ILE A 23 3.90 16.10 -6.26
N VAL A 24 3.06 15.41 -5.49
CA VAL A 24 3.08 13.95 -5.35
C VAL A 24 2.83 13.26 -6.70
N GLN A 25 1.80 13.66 -7.43
CA GLN A 25 1.47 13.09 -8.75
C GLN A 25 2.59 13.31 -9.78
N THR A 26 3.22 14.49 -9.77
CA THR A 26 4.34 14.80 -10.67
C THR A 26 5.57 13.97 -10.29
N ALA A 27 5.86 13.85 -9.00
CA ALA A 27 6.95 13.03 -8.50
C ALA A 27 6.75 11.56 -8.84
N GLU A 28 5.56 11.02 -8.61
CA GLU A 28 5.19 9.65 -8.96
C GLU A 28 5.45 9.35 -10.44
N ARG A 29 4.98 10.24 -11.34
CA ARG A 29 5.22 10.11 -12.78
C ARG A 29 6.71 10.12 -13.09
N SER A 30 7.48 11.07 -12.55
CA SER A 30 8.91 11.17 -12.77
C SER A 30 9.68 9.96 -12.25
N PHE A 31 9.29 9.43 -11.09
CA PHE A 31 9.88 8.21 -10.52
C PHE A 31 9.61 6.99 -11.39
N ARG A 32 8.42 6.89 -11.98
CA ARG A 32 8.07 5.81 -12.91
C ARG A 32 8.85 5.88 -14.23
N GLU A 33 9.00 7.07 -14.80
CA GLU A 33 9.62 7.29 -16.13
C GLU A 33 11.14 7.32 -16.05
N ILE A 34 11.70 8.07 -15.11
CA ILE A 34 13.14 8.37 -15.03
C ILE A 34 13.84 7.50 -13.97
N GLY A 35 13.10 7.12 -12.91
CA GLY A 35 13.60 6.43 -11.73
C GLY A 35 13.77 7.37 -10.53
N TYR A 36 13.58 6.81 -9.32
CA TYR A 36 13.71 7.57 -8.09
C TYR A 36 15.09 8.20 -7.92
N GLN A 37 16.14 7.44 -8.15
CA GLN A 37 17.51 7.93 -7.93
C GLN A 37 17.88 9.14 -8.83
N LYS A 38 17.45 9.10 -10.10
CA LYS A 38 17.77 10.12 -11.10
C LYS A 38 16.89 11.37 -11.02
N THR A 39 15.70 11.28 -10.44
CA THR A 39 14.80 12.43 -10.31
C THR A 39 15.23 13.34 -9.18
N THR A 40 15.26 14.65 -9.42
CA THR A 40 15.56 15.66 -8.41
C THR A 40 14.31 16.49 -8.04
N VAL A 41 14.34 17.17 -6.89
CA VAL A 41 13.27 18.13 -6.52
C VAL A 41 13.19 19.29 -7.53
N ALA A 42 14.33 19.66 -8.13
CA ALA A 42 14.36 20.68 -9.17
C ALA A 42 13.62 20.24 -10.45
N ASP A 43 13.71 18.97 -10.83
CA ASP A 43 12.98 18.43 -11.99
C ASP A 43 11.47 18.46 -11.76
N ILE A 44 11.04 18.06 -10.57
CA ILE A 44 9.62 18.11 -10.16
C ILE A 44 9.12 19.57 -10.20
N ALA A 45 9.88 20.49 -9.61
CA ALA A 45 9.55 21.91 -9.59
C ALA A 45 9.44 22.48 -10.99
N LYS A 46 10.40 22.17 -11.88
CA LYS A 46 10.43 22.59 -13.28
C LYS A 46 9.17 22.13 -14.03
N THR A 47 8.78 20.86 -13.86
CA THR A 47 7.56 20.31 -14.47
C THR A 47 6.30 21.04 -14.01
N LEU A 48 6.25 21.44 -12.74
CA LEU A 48 5.14 22.19 -12.16
C LEU A 48 5.19 23.71 -12.42
N LYS A 49 6.23 24.20 -13.12
CA LYS A 49 6.49 25.63 -13.36
C LYS A 49 6.60 26.44 -12.06
N MET A 50 7.28 25.88 -11.05
CA MET A 50 7.52 26.54 -9.77
C MET A 50 9.00 26.47 -9.39
N SER A 51 9.41 27.25 -8.39
CA SER A 51 10.76 27.17 -7.86
C SER A 51 10.96 25.94 -6.97
N PRO A 52 12.16 25.36 -6.85
CA PRO A 52 12.45 24.31 -5.88
C PRO A 52 12.14 24.75 -4.44
N ALA A 53 12.40 26.01 -4.09
CA ALA A 53 12.05 26.58 -2.77
C ALA A 53 10.53 26.47 -2.49
N ASN A 54 9.69 26.61 -3.52
CA ASN A 54 8.26 26.45 -3.34
C ASN A 54 7.85 24.98 -3.10
N VAL A 55 8.52 24.01 -3.69
CA VAL A 55 8.31 22.57 -3.39
C VAL A 55 8.72 22.27 -1.96
N TYR A 56 9.86 22.82 -1.49
CA TYR A 56 10.32 22.63 -0.12
C TYR A 56 9.42 23.21 0.97
N ARG A 57 8.47 24.10 0.61
CA ARG A 57 7.41 24.55 1.54
C ARG A 57 6.38 23.46 1.85
N PHE A 58 6.25 22.44 1.00
CA PHE A 58 5.30 21.34 1.14
C PHE A 58 5.95 20.03 1.59
N PHE A 59 7.23 19.85 1.28
CA PHE A 59 7.99 18.63 1.57
C PHE A 59 9.43 18.98 1.90
N ASP A 60 9.89 18.62 3.06
CA ASP A 60 11.22 18.95 3.58
C ASP A 60 12.37 18.29 2.80
N SER A 61 12.07 17.24 2.03
CA SER A 61 13.07 16.47 1.28
C SER A 61 12.44 15.67 0.14
N LYS A 62 13.28 15.18 -0.78
CA LYS A 62 12.89 14.18 -1.77
C LYS A 62 12.38 12.89 -1.11
N LYS A 63 12.96 12.52 0.04
CA LYS A 63 12.50 11.41 0.87
C LYS A 63 11.04 11.59 1.28
N ALA A 64 10.66 12.75 1.83
CA ALA A 64 9.28 13.05 2.24
C ALA A 64 8.30 13.00 1.05
N ILE A 65 8.75 13.40 -0.15
CA ILE A 65 7.95 13.24 -1.37
C ILE A 65 7.76 11.76 -1.71
N ASN A 66 8.84 10.95 -1.63
CA ASN A 66 8.76 9.50 -1.87
C ASN A 66 7.83 8.80 -0.87
N GLU A 67 7.91 9.15 0.41
CA GLU A 67 6.99 8.66 1.44
C GLU A 67 5.52 8.94 1.08
N ALA A 68 5.24 10.16 0.59
CA ALA A 68 3.90 10.53 0.19
C ALA A 68 3.42 9.77 -1.06
N VAL A 69 4.31 9.52 -2.03
CA VAL A 69 4.03 8.70 -3.22
C VAL A 69 3.74 7.26 -2.82
N VAL A 70 4.64 6.63 -2.08
CA VAL A 70 4.47 5.25 -1.60
C VAL A 70 3.20 5.12 -0.75
N GLY A 71 2.95 6.08 0.16
CA GLY A 71 1.73 6.11 0.96
C GLY A 71 0.45 6.31 0.14
N GLY A 72 0.53 6.94 -1.04
CA GLY A 72 -0.57 7.01 -2.01
C GLY A 72 -0.88 5.62 -2.59
N LEU A 73 0.15 4.98 -3.13
CA LEU A 73 0.06 3.66 -3.75
C LEU A 73 -0.44 2.58 -2.78
N THR A 74 0.04 2.61 -1.53
CA THR A 74 -0.38 1.64 -0.52
C THR A 74 -1.83 1.83 -0.08
N ARG A 75 -2.33 3.07 0.00
CA ARG A 75 -3.73 3.35 0.36
C ARG A 75 -4.73 2.80 -0.66
N GLU A 76 -4.40 2.78 -1.95
CA GLU A 76 -5.28 2.23 -2.98
C GLU A 76 -5.55 0.74 -2.75
N ILE A 77 -4.50 -0.05 -2.55
CA ILE A 77 -4.66 -1.49 -2.29
C ILE A 77 -5.24 -1.76 -0.89
N GLU A 78 -4.89 -0.96 0.13
CA GLU A 78 -5.48 -1.05 1.47
C GLU A 78 -7.00 -0.82 1.44
N ALA A 79 -7.48 0.15 0.67
CA ALA A 79 -8.91 0.40 0.47
C ALA A 79 -9.57 -0.80 -0.20
N LEU A 80 -9.01 -1.30 -1.30
CA LEU A 80 -9.55 -2.46 -2.03
C LEU A 80 -9.68 -3.70 -1.13
N ILE A 81 -8.64 -4.06 -0.40
CA ILE A 81 -8.71 -5.25 0.48
C ILE A 81 -9.66 -5.03 1.67
N SER A 82 -9.84 -3.79 2.11
CA SER A 82 -10.83 -3.46 3.14
C SER A 82 -12.27 -3.60 2.64
N GLU A 83 -12.54 -3.24 1.38
CA GLU A 83 -13.83 -3.46 0.71
C GLU A 83 -14.11 -4.96 0.56
N ILE A 84 -13.15 -5.74 0.08
CA ILE A 84 -13.26 -7.20 -0.03
C ILE A 84 -13.55 -7.83 1.34
N ALA A 85 -12.85 -7.39 2.38
CA ALA A 85 -13.04 -7.90 3.74
C ALA A 85 -14.46 -7.66 4.29
N GLN A 86 -15.18 -6.68 3.76
CA GLN A 86 -16.53 -6.31 4.17
C GLN A 86 -17.61 -6.77 3.17
N ALA A 87 -17.22 -7.47 2.10
CA ALA A 87 -18.15 -7.88 1.04
C ALA A 87 -19.24 -8.80 1.60
N PRO A 88 -20.53 -8.45 1.43
CA PRO A 88 -21.63 -9.26 1.91
C PRO A 88 -21.77 -10.55 1.09
N GLY A 89 -22.27 -11.59 1.72
CA GLY A 89 -22.59 -12.86 1.05
C GLY A 89 -21.38 -13.77 0.77
N LEU A 90 -20.17 -13.36 1.12
CA LEU A 90 -18.97 -14.18 1.01
C LEU A 90 -18.59 -14.79 2.38
N SER A 91 -18.16 -16.04 2.36
CA SER A 91 -17.54 -16.70 3.51
C SER A 91 -16.18 -16.03 3.86
N ALA A 92 -15.69 -16.27 5.07
CA ALA A 92 -14.37 -15.76 5.47
C ALA A 92 -13.26 -16.36 4.59
N ALA A 93 -13.38 -17.62 4.20
CA ALA A 93 -12.45 -18.28 3.29
C ALA A 93 -12.42 -17.63 1.90
N GLU A 94 -13.58 -17.28 1.33
CA GLU A 94 -13.67 -16.58 0.05
C GLU A 94 -13.09 -15.17 0.12
N ARG A 95 -13.42 -14.41 1.18
CA ARG A 95 -12.86 -13.07 1.39
C ARG A 95 -11.34 -13.10 1.54
N LEU A 96 -10.80 -14.05 2.32
CA LEU A 96 -9.36 -14.20 2.49
C LEU A 96 -8.67 -14.57 1.17
N SER A 97 -9.24 -15.49 0.39
CA SER A 97 -8.76 -15.85 -0.94
C SER A 97 -8.72 -14.63 -1.88
N GLN A 98 -9.79 -13.83 -1.91
CA GLN A 98 -9.87 -12.63 -2.75
C GLN A 98 -8.89 -11.55 -2.32
N ILE A 99 -8.68 -11.35 -1.00
CA ILE A 99 -7.67 -10.42 -0.47
C ILE A 99 -6.28 -10.80 -0.94
N ILE A 100 -5.89 -12.08 -0.79
CA ILE A 100 -4.57 -12.56 -1.21
C ILE A 100 -4.39 -12.40 -2.72
N THR A 101 -5.42 -12.75 -3.50
CA THR A 101 -5.42 -12.60 -4.95
C THR A 101 -5.31 -11.12 -5.38
N ALA A 102 -6.01 -10.21 -4.69
CA ALA A 102 -5.95 -8.78 -4.97
C ALA A 102 -4.56 -8.20 -4.69
N LEU A 103 -3.94 -8.53 -3.55
CA LEU A 103 -2.58 -8.13 -3.22
C LEU A 103 -1.56 -8.62 -4.26
N HIS A 104 -1.69 -9.88 -4.69
CA HIS A 104 -0.81 -10.45 -5.71
C HIS A 104 -0.98 -9.76 -7.06
N ARG A 105 -2.22 -9.61 -7.52
CA ARG A 105 -2.53 -8.99 -8.81
C ARG A 105 -2.06 -7.54 -8.86
N ASP A 106 -2.38 -6.73 -7.86
CA ASP A 106 -1.95 -5.33 -7.77
C ASP A 106 -0.42 -5.21 -7.85
N CYS A 107 0.30 -6.07 -7.12
CA CYS A 107 1.76 -6.07 -7.15
C CYS A 107 2.31 -6.43 -8.55
N LEU A 108 1.77 -7.50 -9.19
CA LEU A 108 2.19 -7.90 -10.53
C LEU A 108 1.90 -6.82 -11.58
N GLU A 109 0.70 -6.23 -11.56
CA GLU A 109 0.30 -5.19 -12.51
C GLU A 109 1.18 -3.96 -12.38
N ARG A 110 1.45 -3.52 -11.14
CA ARG A 110 2.34 -2.38 -10.88
C ARG A 110 3.79 -2.67 -11.29
N CYS A 111 4.31 -3.86 -11.00
CA CYS A 111 5.68 -4.24 -11.41
C CYS A 111 5.82 -4.32 -12.93
N ARG A 112 4.78 -4.79 -13.66
CA ARG A 112 4.77 -4.83 -15.13
C ARG A 112 4.63 -3.45 -15.75
N ALA A 113 3.72 -2.64 -15.23
CA ALA A 113 3.48 -1.29 -15.73
C ALA A 113 4.65 -0.34 -15.43
N PHE A 114 5.35 -0.56 -14.33
CA PHE A 114 6.41 0.32 -13.82
C PHE A 114 7.64 -0.48 -13.39
N PRO A 115 8.52 -0.87 -14.34
CA PRO A 115 9.69 -1.70 -14.05
C PRO A 115 10.65 -1.10 -13.00
N ARG A 116 10.58 0.22 -12.79
CA ARG A 116 11.41 0.93 -11.79
C ARG A 116 10.72 1.13 -10.44
N MET A 117 9.52 0.57 -10.25
CA MET A 117 8.82 0.71 -8.97
C MET A 117 9.61 0.13 -7.81
N HIS A 118 10.35 -0.97 -8.03
CA HIS A 118 11.20 -1.55 -7.00
C HIS A 118 12.23 -0.55 -6.45
N GLU A 119 12.77 0.38 -7.27
CA GLU A 119 13.71 1.41 -6.82
C GLU A 119 13.08 2.35 -5.76
N MET A 120 11.81 2.74 -5.96
CA MET A 120 11.07 3.58 -5.01
C MET A 120 10.79 2.86 -3.70
N ILE A 121 10.31 1.61 -3.80
CA ILE A 121 9.97 0.80 -2.64
C ILE A 121 11.23 0.45 -1.85
N GLU A 122 12.31 0.07 -2.52
CA GLU A 122 13.60 -0.19 -1.88
C GLU A 122 14.15 1.06 -1.18
N ALA A 123 14.05 2.23 -1.82
CA ALA A 123 14.42 3.49 -1.20
C ALA A 123 13.52 3.82 0.01
N ALA A 124 12.21 3.58 -0.10
CA ALA A 124 11.27 3.77 1.01
C ALA A 124 11.59 2.82 2.18
N MET A 125 11.91 1.56 1.91
CA MET A 125 12.33 0.61 2.95
C MET A 125 13.62 1.03 3.63
N ARG A 126 14.60 1.55 2.87
CA ARG A 126 15.89 1.96 3.40
C ARG A 126 15.84 3.30 4.13
N GLU A 127 15.07 4.27 3.63
CA GLU A 127 15.06 5.65 4.09
C GLU A 127 13.83 6.01 4.92
N SER A 128 12.72 5.28 4.74
CA SER A 128 11.40 5.62 5.27
C SER A 128 10.64 4.38 5.74
N TRP A 129 11.28 3.58 6.58
CA TRP A 129 10.72 2.32 7.10
C TRP A 129 9.29 2.45 7.66
N GLU A 130 8.94 3.62 8.20
CA GLU A 130 7.63 3.86 8.82
C GLU A 130 6.45 3.67 7.87
N VAL A 131 6.54 4.18 6.63
CA VAL A 131 5.44 4.03 5.65
C VAL A 131 5.23 2.56 5.27
N CYS A 132 6.33 1.80 5.11
CA CYS A 132 6.27 0.38 4.79
C CYS A 132 5.73 -0.45 5.98
N ARG A 133 6.19 -0.14 7.20
CA ARG A 133 5.74 -0.80 8.43
C ARG A 133 4.24 -0.60 8.64
N THR A 134 3.77 0.62 8.53
CA THR A 134 2.34 0.96 8.65
C THR A 134 1.49 0.21 7.61
N HIS A 135 1.98 0.10 6.37
CA HIS A 135 1.31 -0.66 5.32
C HIS A 135 1.16 -2.15 5.68
N VAL A 136 2.23 -2.78 6.12
CA VAL A 136 2.22 -4.20 6.57
C VAL A 136 1.26 -4.39 7.74
N GLU A 137 1.28 -3.50 8.72
CA GLU A 137 0.36 -3.54 9.87
C GLU A 137 -1.11 -3.47 9.44
N ARG A 138 -1.45 -2.59 8.50
CA ARG A 138 -2.81 -2.46 7.96
C ARG A 138 -3.27 -3.69 7.20
N ILE A 139 -2.42 -4.27 6.36
CA ILE A 139 -2.74 -5.55 5.68
C ILE A 139 -3.02 -6.64 6.72
N ARG A 140 -2.13 -6.78 7.71
CA ARG A 140 -2.31 -7.80 8.77
C ARG A 140 -3.58 -7.58 9.56
N ALA A 141 -3.93 -6.35 9.91
CA ALA A 141 -5.17 -6.03 10.61
C ALA A 141 -6.43 -6.40 9.80
N VAL A 142 -6.42 -6.19 8.48
CA VAL A 142 -7.52 -6.62 7.60
C VAL A 142 -7.64 -8.14 7.58
N ILE A 143 -6.52 -8.85 7.42
CA ILE A 143 -6.50 -10.33 7.43
C ILE A 143 -6.97 -10.87 8.79
N ALA A 144 -6.47 -10.32 9.91
CA ALA A 144 -6.84 -10.74 11.26
C ALA A 144 -8.34 -10.60 11.52
N ARG A 145 -8.94 -9.50 11.06
CA ARG A 145 -10.39 -9.30 11.14
C ARG A 145 -11.16 -10.39 10.40
N VAL A 146 -10.80 -10.71 9.16
CA VAL A 146 -11.45 -11.76 8.37
C VAL A 146 -11.26 -13.13 9.00
N VAL A 147 -10.07 -13.44 9.53
CA VAL A 147 -9.79 -14.69 10.24
C VAL A 147 -10.64 -14.78 11.52
N ALA A 148 -10.72 -13.71 12.32
CA ALA A 148 -11.53 -13.67 13.52
C ALA A 148 -13.03 -13.84 13.23
N GLU A 149 -13.53 -13.29 12.13
CA GLU A 149 -14.90 -13.52 11.66
C GLU A 149 -15.12 -14.96 11.25
N GLY A 150 -14.17 -15.58 10.55
CA GLY A 150 -14.23 -17.01 10.18
C GLY A 150 -14.22 -17.93 11.39
N VAL A 151 -13.45 -17.61 12.45
CA VAL A 151 -13.49 -18.34 13.72
C VAL A 151 -14.86 -18.25 14.37
N ARG A 152 -15.44 -17.04 14.43
CA ARG A 152 -16.80 -16.85 14.99
C ARG A 152 -17.89 -17.56 14.19
N ALA A 153 -17.71 -17.70 12.88
CA ALA A 153 -18.62 -18.41 12.00
C ALA A 153 -18.38 -19.94 11.97
N GLY A 154 -17.35 -20.44 12.64
CA GLY A 154 -16.98 -21.86 12.62
C GLY A 154 -16.28 -22.33 11.33
N GLU A 155 -15.90 -21.41 10.45
CA GLU A 155 -15.16 -21.73 9.21
C GLU A 155 -13.68 -22.03 9.47
N PHE A 156 -13.11 -21.38 10.49
CA PHE A 156 -11.71 -21.50 10.88
C PHE A 156 -11.58 -21.95 12.33
N THR A 157 -10.48 -22.66 12.64
CA THR A 157 -10.13 -23.09 13.98
C THR A 157 -8.69 -22.71 14.28
N VAL A 158 -8.50 -21.46 14.69
CA VAL A 158 -7.20 -20.94 15.12
C VAL A 158 -7.34 -20.28 16.50
N PRO A 159 -6.38 -20.51 17.42
CA PRO A 159 -6.45 -19.98 18.77
C PRO A 159 -6.20 -18.45 18.83
N ASP A 160 -5.42 -17.93 17.87
CA ASP A 160 -5.01 -16.53 17.82
C ASP A 160 -5.11 -16.00 16.37
N PRO A 161 -6.16 -15.24 16.05
CA PRO A 161 -6.35 -14.65 14.71
C PRO A 161 -5.24 -13.67 14.31
N GLU A 162 -4.63 -12.94 15.26
CA GLU A 162 -3.54 -12.01 14.96
C GLU A 162 -2.28 -12.76 14.56
N LEU A 163 -1.93 -13.83 15.28
CA LEU A 163 -0.83 -14.69 14.93
C LEU A 163 -1.07 -15.40 13.59
N ALA A 164 -2.29 -15.90 13.36
CA ALA A 164 -2.65 -16.49 12.08
C ALA A 164 -2.51 -15.51 10.92
N ALA A 165 -2.96 -14.25 11.09
CA ALA A 165 -2.77 -13.20 10.09
C ALA A 165 -1.30 -12.90 9.81
N ALA A 166 -0.45 -12.91 10.86
CA ALA A 166 0.99 -12.75 10.70
C ALA A 166 1.61 -13.90 9.89
N CYS A 167 1.19 -15.14 10.14
CA CYS A 167 1.62 -16.33 9.39
C CYS A 167 1.15 -16.26 7.92
N VAL A 168 -0.11 -15.91 7.69
CA VAL A 168 -0.65 -15.71 6.33
C VAL A 168 0.17 -14.65 5.59
N HIS A 169 0.38 -13.47 6.19
CA HIS A 169 1.18 -12.41 5.57
C HIS A 169 2.60 -12.87 5.26
N ALA A 170 3.28 -13.54 6.19
CA ALA A 170 4.63 -14.06 5.98
C ALA A 170 4.71 -15.06 4.82
N ALA A 171 3.69 -15.91 4.65
CA ALA A 171 3.63 -16.88 3.57
C ALA A 171 3.40 -16.23 2.19
N ILE A 172 2.62 -15.15 2.14
CA ILE A 172 2.28 -14.48 0.87
C ILE A 172 3.24 -13.36 0.48
N VAL A 173 4.17 -12.94 1.33
CA VAL A 173 5.06 -11.81 1.06
C VAL A 173 5.82 -11.95 -0.26
N ARG A 174 6.22 -13.17 -0.64
CA ARG A 174 6.88 -13.47 -1.90
C ARG A 174 6.02 -13.12 -3.13
N TYR A 175 4.71 -13.14 -2.98
CA TYR A 175 3.75 -12.90 -4.06
C TYR A 175 3.26 -11.46 -4.16
N CYS A 176 3.45 -10.67 -3.11
CA CYS A 176 2.90 -9.31 -3.03
C CYS A 176 3.93 -8.23 -2.66
N HIS A 177 5.22 -8.57 -2.51
CA HIS A 177 6.27 -7.61 -2.25
C HIS A 177 6.98 -7.23 -3.56
N PRO A 178 6.98 -5.95 -4.00
CA PRO A 178 7.47 -5.53 -5.32
C PRO A 178 8.92 -5.96 -5.61
N VAL A 179 9.81 -5.85 -4.62
CA VAL A 179 11.22 -6.27 -4.80
C VAL A 179 11.32 -7.78 -4.99
N LEU A 180 10.57 -8.57 -4.23
CA LEU A 180 10.61 -10.03 -4.33
C LEU A 180 9.93 -10.56 -5.60
N VAL A 181 8.87 -9.90 -6.04
CA VAL A 181 8.16 -10.24 -7.30
C VAL A 181 9.01 -9.91 -8.53
N SER A 182 9.81 -8.83 -8.49
CA SER A 182 10.66 -8.42 -9.61
C SER A 182 11.95 -9.23 -9.74
N GLN A 183 12.37 -9.94 -8.69
CA GLN A 183 13.56 -10.80 -8.71
C GLN A 183 13.22 -12.18 -9.27
N ALA A 184 14.06 -12.69 -10.19
CA ALA A 184 13.96 -14.08 -10.62
C ALA A 184 14.20 -15.01 -9.42
N PRO A 185 13.29 -15.96 -9.13
CA PRO A 185 13.48 -16.87 -8.02
C PRO A 185 14.60 -17.86 -8.31
N GLU A 186 15.45 -18.15 -7.33
CA GLU A 186 16.45 -19.23 -7.41
C GLU A 186 15.82 -20.61 -7.48
N ALA A 187 14.61 -20.75 -6.92
CA ALA A 187 13.79 -21.96 -6.98
C ALA A 187 12.39 -21.63 -7.48
N PRO A 188 11.68 -22.58 -8.12
CA PRO A 188 10.31 -22.38 -8.54
C PRO A 188 9.41 -21.96 -7.38
N VAL A 189 8.62 -20.90 -7.59
CA VAL A 189 7.59 -20.45 -6.64
C VAL A 189 6.29 -21.16 -6.99
N PRO A 190 5.60 -21.81 -6.03
CA PRO A 190 4.29 -22.41 -6.28
C PRO A 190 3.29 -21.39 -6.86
N PRO A 191 2.31 -21.80 -7.66
CA PRO A 191 1.22 -20.91 -8.07
C PRO A 191 0.51 -20.31 -6.85
N ILE A 192 0.03 -19.06 -6.95
CA ILE A 192 -0.64 -18.39 -5.83
C ILE A 192 -1.89 -19.15 -5.37
N GLU A 193 -2.58 -19.81 -6.26
CA GLU A 193 -3.76 -20.63 -5.97
C GLU A 193 -3.41 -21.80 -5.06
N ALA A 194 -2.26 -22.44 -5.28
CA ALA A 194 -1.78 -23.52 -4.43
C ALA A 194 -1.42 -23.01 -3.02
N MET A 195 -0.81 -21.82 -2.93
CA MET A 195 -0.52 -21.19 -1.65
C MET A 195 -1.81 -20.82 -0.90
N ILE A 196 -2.80 -20.25 -1.59
CA ILE A 196 -4.11 -19.94 -1.00
C ILE A 196 -4.78 -21.22 -0.47
N ALA A 197 -4.81 -22.29 -1.26
CA ALA A 197 -5.41 -23.56 -0.85
C ALA A 197 -4.71 -24.15 0.38
N PHE A 198 -3.37 -24.08 0.45
CA PHE A 198 -2.59 -24.52 1.58
C PHE A 198 -2.90 -23.71 2.86
N LEU A 199 -2.95 -22.38 2.74
CA LEU A 199 -3.26 -21.50 3.86
C LEU A 199 -4.68 -21.72 4.39
N LEU A 200 -5.67 -21.82 3.50
CA LEU A 200 -7.04 -22.09 3.89
C LEU A 200 -7.19 -23.48 4.52
N GLY A 201 -6.44 -24.48 4.04
CA GLY A 201 -6.38 -25.80 4.66
C GLY A 201 -5.84 -25.76 6.10
N GLY A 202 -4.81 -24.96 6.34
CA GLY A 202 -4.22 -24.79 7.68
C GLY A 202 -5.09 -24.01 8.67
N LEU A 203 -6.03 -23.19 8.17
CA LEU A 203 -6.95 -22.42 9.03
C LEU A 203 -8.23 -23.18 9.37
N ARG A 204 -8.61 -24.21 8.62
CA ARG A 204 -9.83 -24.99 8.81
C ARG A 204 -9.74 -25.96 9.98
N PRO A 205 -10.88 -26.39 10.54
CA PRO A 205 -10.90 -27.47 11.52
C PRO A 205 -10.21 -28.72 10.96
N SER A 206 -9.38 -29.37 11.79
CA SER A 206 -8.88 -30.71 11.48
C SER A 206 -10.09 -31.64 11.49
N GLY A 207 -10.39 -32.29 10.36
CA GLY A 207 -11.47 -33.26 10.24
C GLY A 207 -11.19 -34.51 11.06
#